data_fc3af729bb1a8c2cdfa30275af4b0904
#
_entry.id   fc3af729bb1a8c2cdfa30275af4b0904
#
_cell.length_a   1.000
_cell.length_b   1.000
_cell.length_c   1.000
_cell.angle_alpha   90.00
_cell.angle_beta   90.00
_cell.angle_gamma   90.00
#
_symmetry.space_group_name_H-M   'P 1'
#
loop_
_entity.id
_entity.type
_entity.pdbx_description
1 polymer ?
#
loop_
_entity_poly.entity_id
_entity_poly.type
_entity_poly.pdbx_seq_one_letter_code
_entity_poly.pdbx_strand_id
1 'polypeptide(L)'
;MTFDEALHGARRSVTHRIPSTGESDTIEVTIPAGCYDGMKVRYKNHGEYGVNGGPRGNMLIEFHVAEHPVFKRRGKTADVSVEVPISMYEAALGCSVDIPTPEGKKLRLKVPAGTQTGKSFRFKEMGMPDAKRRGHMGALLANVTVQIPTSLTDKERTALEKLRDSDERDYRTKL
;
A
#
# COMPACT_ATOMS: atom_id res chain seq x y z
N MET A 1 -10.11 -9.43 4.75
CA MET A 1 -9.06 -10.22 4.06
C MET A 1 -7.70 -9.59 4.29
N THR A 2 -6.60 -10.34 4.08
CA THR A 2 -5.25 -9.82 4.17
C THR A 2 -4.86 -9.05 2.91
N PHE A 3 -3.75 -8.28 3.00
CA PHE A 3 -3.16 -7.59 1.85
C PHE A 3 -2.70 -8.59 0.76
N ASP A 4 -2.12 -9.74 1.16
CA ASP A 4 -1.66 -10.77 0.23
C ASP A 4 -2.81 -11.42 -0.53
N GLU A 5 -3.94 -11.68 0.13
CA GLU A 5 -5.15 -12.15 -0.55
C GLU A 5 -5.70 -11.12 -1.54
N ALA A 6 -5.61 -9.84 -1.20
CA ALA A 6 -5.98 -8.77 -2.11
C ALA A 6 -5.00 -8.62 -3.29
N LEU A 7 -3.71 -8.91 -3.07
CA LEU A 7 -2.67 -8.88 -4.10
C LEU A 7 -2.86 -10.01 -5.13
N HIS A 8 -2.93 -11.25 -4.65
CA HIS A 8 -2.94 -12.44 -5.52
C HIS A 8 -4.33 -12.88 -5.94
N GLY A 9 -5.37 -12.41 -5.25
CA GLY A 9 -6.71 -12.97 -5.33
C GLY A 9 -6.83 -14.26 -4.51
N ALA A 10 -8.05 -14.63 -4.19
CA ALA A 10 -8.35 -15.84 -3.42
C ALA A 10 -9.76 -16.34 -3.72
N ARG A 11 -10.05 -17.57 -3.28
CA ARG A 11 -11.41 -18.09 -3.23
C ARG A 11 -11.76 -18.40 -1.79
N ARG A 12 -12.96 -18.01 -1.37
CA ARG A 12 -13.48 -18.29 -0.03
C ARG A 12 -14.91 -18.75 -0.08
N SER A 13 -15.22 -19.77 0.69
CA SER A 13 -16.59 -20.18 0.95
C SER A 13 -17.19 -19.27 2.03
N VAL A 14 -18.30 -18.64 1.73
CA VAL A 14 -19.02 -17.76 2.65
C VAL A 14 -20.42 -18.30 2.84
N THR A 15 -20.78 -18.62 4.09
CA THR A 15 -22.11 -19.03 4.46
C THR A 15 -22.88 -17.84 5.04
N HIS A 16 -24.04 -17.57 4.51
CA HIS A 16 -24.94 -16.54 5.02
C HIS A 16 -26.33 -17.11 5.28
N ARG A 17 -27.04 -16.48 6.19
CA ARG A 17 -28.42 -16.85 6.50
C ARG A 17 -29.38 -16.02 5.66
N ILE A 18 -30.38 -16.67 5.06
CA ILE A 18 -31.46 -16.01 4.32
C ILE A 18 -32.51 -15.56 5.33
N PRO A 19 -32.76 -14.25 5.52
CA PRO A 19 -33.64 -13.75 6.59
C PRO A 19 -35.09 -14.26 6.49
N SER A 20 -35.64 -14.36 5.27
CA SER A 20 -37.04 -14.78 5.06
C SER A 20 -37.35 -16.24 5.39
N THR A 21 -36.39 -17.16 5.15
CA THR A 21 -36.58 -18.59 5.38
C THR A 21 -35.82 -19.13 6.58
N GLY A 22 -34.79 -18.39 7.03
CA GLY A 22 -33.87 -18.85 8.06
C GLY A 22 -32.85 -19.88 7.59
N GLU A 23 -32.92 -20.30 6.33
CA GLU A 23 -31.97 -21.22 5.70
C GLU A 23 -30.58 -20.62 5.56
N SER A 24 -29.58 -21.50 5.54
CA SER A 24 -28.20 -21.11 5.26
C SER A 24 -27.85 -21.40 3.81
N ASP A 25 -27.35 -20.41 3.09
CA ASP A 25 -26.83 -20.55 1.73
C ASP A 25 -25.30 -20.37 1.78
N THR A 26 -24.58 -21.25 1.08
CA THR A 26 -23.11 -21.22 1.02
C THR A 26 -22.68 -20.96 -0.42
N ILE A 27 -21.93 -19.89 -0.61
CA ILE A 27 -21.43 -19.49 -1.92
C ILE A 27 -19.92 -19.48 -1.96
N GLU A 28 -19.34 -19.79 -3.11
CA GLU A 28 -17.92 -19.59 -3.38
C GLU A 28 -17.69 -18.17 -3.87
N VAL A 29 -17.00 -17.38 -3.04
CA VAL A 29 -16.65 -15.99 -3.32
C VAL A 29 -15.26 -15.94 -3.93
N THR A 30 -15.17 -15.46 -5.15
CA THR A 30 -13.88 -15.20 -5.82
C THR A 30 -13.44 -13.77 -5.54
N ILE A 31 -12.29 -13.62 -4.90
CA ILE A 31 -11.62 -12.35 -4.66
C ILE A 31 -10.71 -12.09 -5.86
N PRO A 32 -10.93 -11.05 -6.66
CA PRO A 32 -10.06 -10.76 -7.78
C PRO A 32 -8.69 -10.25 -7.32
N ALA A 33 -7.62 -10.63 -8.03
CA ALA A 33 -6.30 -10.05 -7.81
C ALA A 33 -6.35 -8.53 -7.99
N GLY A 34 -5.71 -7.81 -7.09
CA GLY A 34 -5.77 -6.35 -7.05
C GLY A 34 -7.05 -5.81 -6.40
N CYS A 35 -7.80 -6.62 -5.66
CA CYS A 35 -8.95 -6.18 -4.89
C CYS A 35 -8.58 -5.02 -3.96
N TYR A 36 -9.43 -3.99 -3.87
CA TYR A 36 -9.22 -2.83 -3.01
C TYR A 36 -10.29 -2.75 -1.91
N ASP A 37 -9.98 -2.06 -0.84
CA ASP A 37 -10.91 -1.86 0.28
C ASP A 37 -12.19 -1.15 -0.17
N GLY A 38 -13.35 -1.69 0.25
CA GLY A 38 -14.67 -1.22 -0.16
C GLY A 38 -15.07 -1.64 -1.59
N MET A 39 -14.34 -2.56 -2.23
CA MET A 39 -14.77 -3.13 -3.52
C MET A 39 -15.99 -4.01 -3.33
N LYS A 40 -17.01 -3.82 -4.19
CA LYS A 40 -18.26 -4.56 -4.15
C LYS A 40 -18.38 -5.49 -5.34
N VAL A 41 -18.75 -6.73 -5.08
CA VAL A 41 -19.03 -7.75 -6.10
C VAL A 41 -20.45 -8.26 -5.92
N ARG A 42 -21.17 -8.38 -7.03
CA ARG A 42 -22.56 -8.83 -7.05
C ARG A 42 -22.66 -10.30 -7.45
N TYR A 43 -23.27 -11.09 -6.59
CA TYR A 43 -23.63 -12.48 -6.83
C TYR A 43 -25.12 -12.58 -7.12
N LYS A 44 -25.44 -12.99 -8.36
CA LYS A 44 -26.82 -13.10 -8.82
C LYS A 44 -27.52 -14.29 -8.14
N ASN A 45 -28.80 -14.13 -7.82
CA ASN A 45 -29.67 -15.17 -7.26
C ASN A 45 -29.22 -15.75 -5.90
N HIS A 46 -28.40 -15.02 -5.15
CA HIS A 46 -27.96 -15.40 -3.80
C HIS A 46 -28.49 -14.45 -2.71
N GLY A 47 -29.37 -13.53 -3.07
CA GLY A 47 -30.06 -12.64 -2.13
C GLY A 47 -31.33 -13.26 -1.56
N GLU A 48 -32.23 -12.39 -1.10
CA GLU A 48 -33.54 -12.71 -0.55
C GLU A 48 -34.47 -13.32 -1.61
N TYR A 49 -35.42 -14.14 -1.17
CA TYR A 49 -36.47 -14.64 -2.05
C TYR A 49 -37.43 -13.53 -2.48
N GLY A 50 -37.85 -13.59 -3.74
CA GLY A 50 -38.83 -12.64 -4.25
C GLY A 50 -40.22 -12.85 -3.64
N VAL A 51 -41.00 -11.78 -3.56
CA VAL A 51 -42.41 -11.84 -3.09
C VAL A 51 -43.22 -12.70 -4.04
N ASN A 52 -44.18 -13.50 -3.49
CA ASN A 52 -45.09 -14.38 -4.24
C ASN A 52 -44.37 -15.41 -5.16
N GLY A 53 -43.24 -15.96 -4.72
CA GLY A 53 -42.51 -16.97 -5.49
C GLY A 53 -41.69 -16.40 -6.64
N GLY A 54 -41.44 -15.10 -6.64
CA GLY A 54 -40.52 -14.44 -7.59
C GLY A 54 -39.08 -14.92 -7.46
N PRO A 55 -38.22 -14.63 -8.46
CA PRO A 55 -36.82 -15.06 -8.44
C PRO A 55 -36.04 -14.41 -7.28
N ARG A 56 -35.01 -15.11 -6.81
CA ARG A 56 -34.12 -14.59 -5.76
C ARG A 56 -33.41 -13.31 -6.21
N GLY A 57 -33.26 -12.38 -5.29
CA GLY A 57 -32.47 -11.16 -5.47
C GLY A 57 -30.98 -11.42 -5.59
N ASN A 58 -30.21 -10.36 -5.66
CA ASN A 58 -28.75 -10.43 -5.73
C ASN A 58 -28.14 -10.15 -4.36
N MET A 59 -27.02 -10.81 -4.06
CA MET A 59 -26.20 -10.50 -2.92
C MET A 59 -25.06 -9.55 -3.34
N LEU A 60 -24.80 -8.55 -2.53
CA LEU A 60 -23.62 -7.66 -2.68
C LEU A 60 -22.64 -8.00 -1.56
N ILE A 61 -21.43 -8.36 -1.94
CA ILE A 61 -20.34 -8.62 -1.01
C ILE A 61 -19.35 -7.45 -1.12
N GLU A 62 -19.10 -6.79 0.00
CA GLU A 62 -18.09 -5.74 0.13
C GLU A 62 -16.83 -6.33 0.77
N PHE A 63 -15.69 -6.10 0.12
CA PHE A 63 -14.41 -6.58 0.58
C PHE A 63 -13.72 -5.54 1.46
N HIS A 64 -13.32 -5.95 2.67
CA HIS A 64 -12.49 -5.15 3.56
C HIS A 64 -11.08 -5.72 3.61
N VAL A 65 -10.09 -4.89 3.24
CA VAL A 65 -8.67 -5.26 3.21
C VAL A 65 -8.00 -4.72 4.46
N ALA A 66 -7.39 -5.60 5.24
CA ALA A 66 -6.61 -5.21 6.41
C ALA A 66 -5.38 -4.39 6.01
N GLU A 67 -5.00 -3.44 6.86
CA GLU A 67 -3.77 -2.67 6.67
C GLU A 67 -2.54 -3.58 6.70
N HIS A 68 -1.56 -3.25 5.86
CA HIS A 68 -0.28 -3.92 5.84
C HIS A 68 0.77 -3.04 6.55
N PRO A 69 1.67 -3.62 7.38
CA PRO A 69 2.62 -2.83 8.18
C PRO A 69 3.63 -2.04 7.34
N VAL A 70 3.90 -2.47 6.11
CA VAL A 70 4.92 -1.88 5.24
C VAL A 70 4.29 -1.15 4.05
N PHE A 71 3.28 -1.74 3.42
CA PHE A 71 2.70 -1.22 2.19
C PHE A 71 1.38 -0.51 2.44
N LYS A 72 1.22 0.67 1.80
CA LYS A 72 -0.05 1.40 1.79
C LYS A 72 -0.55 1.54 0.36
N ARG A 73 -1.75 1.07 0.11
CA ARG A 73 -2.40 1.26 -1.20
C ARG A 73 -2.88 2.69 -1.36
N ARG A 74 -2.75 3.25 -2.55
CA ARG A 74 -3.24 4.61 -2.85
C ARG A 74 -4.71 4.56 -3.30
N GLY A 75 -5.60 4.57 -2.32
CA GLY A 75 -7.05 4.52 -2.56
C GLY A 75 -7.45 3.30 -3.40
N LYS A 76 -8.24 3.51 -4.44
CA LYS A 76 -8.74 2.45 -5.34
C LYS A 76 -7.81 2.15 -6.53
N THR A 77 -6.62 2.77 -6.57
CA THR A 77 -5.64 2.54 -7.65
C THR A 77 -4.86 1.24 -7.41
N ALA A 78 -4.13 0.78 -8.40
CA ALA A 78 -3.19 -0.34 -8.25
C ALA A 78 -1.82 0.10 -7.71
N ASP A 79 -1.59 1.41 -7.53
CA ASP A 79 -0.34 1.94 -6.99
C ASP A 79 -0.27 1.68 -5.48
N VAL A 80 0.93 1.33 -5.01
CA VAL A 80 1.26 1.07 -3.60
C VAL A 80 2.41 1.97 -3.19
N SER A 81 2.45 2.40 -1.95
CA SER A 81 3.56 3.14 -1.40
C SER A 81 4.24 2.37 -0.26
N VAL A 82 5.54 2.61 -0.11
CA VAL A 82 6.39 2.15 0.99
C VAL A 82 7.20 3.32 1.51
N GLU A 83 7.28 3.47 2.83
CA GLU A 83 8.15 4.47 3.46
C GLU A 83 9.57 3.93 3.55
N VAL A 84 10.53 4.75 3.13
CA VAL A 84 11.95 4.41 3.10
C VAL A 84 12.70 5.37 4.03
N PRO A 85 12.89 5.00 5.30
CA PRO A 85 13.68 5.80 6.20
C PRO A 85 15.17 5.73 5.80
N ILE A 86 15.80 6.89 5.70
CA ILE A 86 17.24 7.04 5.50
C ILE A 86 17.78 8.05 6.50
N SER A 87 19.06 7.94 6.85
CA SER A 87 19.70 8.90 7.72
C SER A 87 19.96 10.24 6.98
N MET A 88 20.13 11.31 7.75
CA MET A 88 20.50 12.60 7.17
C MET A 88 21.83 12.54 6.41
N TYR A 89 22.74 11.66 6.79
CA TYR A 89 24.01 11.44 6.10
C TYR A 89 23.81 10.79 4.73
N GLU A 90 22.97 9.76 4.66
CA GLU A 90 22.59 9.10 3.42
C GLU A 90 21.83 10.03 2.49
N ALA A 91 20.97 10.90 3.05
CA ALA A 91 20.25 11.90 2.29
C ALA A 91 21.20 12.94 1.68
N ALA A 92 22.20 13.38 2.44
CA ALA A 92 23.17 14.38 1.99
C ALA A 92 24.18 13.83 0.98
N LEU A 93 24.70 12.61 1.23
CA LEU A 93 25.78 12.02 0.45
C LEU A 93 25.29 11.11 -0.68
N GLY A 94 24.04 10.70 -0.62
CA GLY A 94 23.47 9.65 -1.47
C GLY A 94 23.78 8.26 -0.93
N CYS A 95 22.90 7.31 -1.26
CA CYS A 95 23.03 5.91 -0.84
C CYS A 95 22.34 4.96 -1.81
N SER A 96 22.47 3.67 -1.54
CA SER A 96 21.66 2.63 -2.17
C SER A 96 21.01 1.79 -1.08
N VAL A 97 19.69 1.68 -1.11
CA VAL A 97 18.88 0.91 -0.13
C VAL A 97 18.09 -0.18 -0.84
N ASP A 98 18.01 -1.35 -0.22
CA ASP A 98 17.15 -2.40 -0.70
C ASP A 98 15.77 -2.23 -0.08
N ILE A 99 14.75 -2.07 -0.91
CA ILE A 99 13.34 -1.94 -0.52
C ILE A 99 12.56 -3.19 -0.88
N PRO A 100 11.58 -3.60 -0.06
CA PRO A 100 10.71 -4.72 -0.41
C PRO A 100 9.72 -4.32 -1.50
N THR A 101 9.30 -5.29 -2.31
CA THR A 101 8.15 -5.17 -3.20
C THR A 101 6.96 -5.94 -2.65
N PRO A 102 5.71 -5.64 -3.07
CA PRO A 102 4.54 -6.42 -2.68
C PRO A 102 4.65 -7.91 -3.00
N GLU A 103 5.36 -8.28 -4.06
CA GLU A 103 5.65 -9.66 -4.48
C GLU A 103 6.75 -10.35 -3.62
N GLY A 104 7.23 -9.72 -2.55
CA GLY A 104 8.26 -10.29 -1.67
C GLY A 104 9.69 -10.22 -2.23
N LYS A 105 9.91 -9.57 -3.37
CA LYS A 105 11.24 -9.35 -3.95
C LYS A 105 11.91 -8.13 -3.34
N LYS A 106 13.24 -8.06 -3.44
CA LYS A 106 14.01 -6.85 -3.08
C LYS A 106 14.32 -6.06 -4.33
N LEU A 107 14.15 -4.75 -4.24
CA LEU A 107 14.47 -3.78 -5.29
C LEU A 107 15.50 -2.80 -4.76
N ARG A 108 16.59 -2.59 -5.48
CA ARG A 108 17.61 -1.62 -5.10
C ARG A 108 17.22 -0.22 -5.55
N LEU A 109 16.97 0.66 -4.58
CA LEU A 109 16.73 2.08 -4.78
C LEU A 109 18.05 2.84 -4.66
N LYS A 110 18.46 3.54 -5.71
CA LYS A 110 19.57 4.50 -5.68
C LYS A 110 19.02 5.89 -5.30
N VAL A 111 19.40 6.38 -4.14
CA VAL A 111 19.03 7.70 -3.62
C VAL A 111 20.14 8.67 -3.97
N PRO A 112 19.88 9.70 -4.81
CA PRO A 112 20.88 10.72 -5.13
C PRO A 112 21.26 11.56 -3.92
N ALA A 113 22.48 12.09 -3.91
CA ALA A 113 22.91 13.07 -2.93
C ALA A 113 22.00 14.31 -2.94
N GLY A 114 21.76 14.88 -1.76
CA GLY A 114 20.87 16.04 -1.59
C GLY A 114 19.37 15.69 -1.64
N THR A 115 19.00 14.42 -1.54
CA THR A 115 17.58 13.99 -1.51
C THR A 115 16.90 14.52 -0.25
N GLN A 116 15.76 15.18 -0.44
CA GLN A 116 14.96 15.74 0.64
C GLN A 116 13.89 14.76 1.11
N THR A 117 13.44 14.92 2.35
CA THR A 117 12.27 14.20 2.88
C THR A 117 11.04 14.45 2.01
N GLY A 118 10.18 13.43 1.83
CA GLY A 118 9.01 13.51 0.96
C GLY A 118 9.31 13.26 -0.53
N LYS A 119 10.58 13.09 -0.92
CA LYS A 119 10.91 12.66 -2.29
C LYS A 119 10.36 11.25 -2.55
N SER A 120 9.62 11.10 -3.63
CA SER A 120 9.05 9.82 -4.05
C SER A 120 9.74 9.31 -5.32
N PHE A 121 10.14 8.04 -5.29
CA PHE A 121 10.68 7.33 -6.44
C PHE A 121 9.64 6.33 -6.94
N ARG A 122 9.34 6.36 -8.23
CA ARG A 122 8.30 5.54 -8.86
C ARG A 122 8.91 4.37 -9.64
N PHE A 123 8.53 3.16 -9.28
CA PHE A 123 8.87 1.94 -9.98
C PHE A 123 7.62 1.41 -10.69
N LYS A 124 7.65 1.48 -12.02
CA LYS A 124 6.53 1.02 -12.86
C LYS A 124 6.35 -0.50 -12.72
N GLU A 125 5.10 -0.96 -12.76
CA GLU A 125 4.74 -2.38 -12.75
C GLU A 125 5.20 -3.18 -11.51
N MET A 126 5.56 -2.48 -10.43
CA MET A 126 6.00 -3.07 -9.15
C MET A 126 4.96 -2.89 -8.02
N GLY A 127 3.78 -2.41 -8.34
CA GLY A 127 2.65 -2.27 -7.42
C GLY A 127 1.76 -3.51 -7.36
N MET A 128 0.46 -3.30 -7.23
CA MET A 128 -0.55 -4.37 -7.24
C MET A 128 -1.13 -4.57 -8.65
N PRO A 129 -1.73 -5.73 -8.92
CA PRO A 129 -2.58 -5.91 -10.11
C PRO A 129 -3.73 -4.90 -10.13
N ASP A 130 -4.15 -4.49 -11.30
CA ASP A 130 -5.34 -3.66 -11.46
C ASP A 130 -6.58 -4.55 -11.61
N ALA A 131 -7.42 -4.60 -10.59
CA ALA A 131 -8.64 -5.43 -10.60
C ALA A 131 -9.61 -5.08 -11.74
N LYS A 132 -9.51 -3.87 -12.31
CA LYS A 132 -10.38 -3.40 -13.41
C LYS A 132 -9.76 -3.62 -14.79
N ARG A 133 -8.45 -3.72 -14.88
CA ARG A 133 -7.71 -3.87 -16.14
C ARG A 133 -6.79 -5.08 -16.06
N ARG A 134 -7.29 -6.20 -16.56
CA ARG A 134 -6.54 -7.47 -16.55
C ARG A 134 -5.17 -7.31 -17.23
N GLY A 135 -4.14 -7.83 -16.58
CA GLY A 135 -2.75 -7.76 -17.08
C GLY A 135 -2.02 -6.44 -16.82
N HIS A 136 -2.68 -5.45 -16.23
CA HIS A 136 -2.03 -4.21 -15.81
C HIS A 136 -1.60 -4.28 -14.34
N MET A 137 -0.39 -3.78 -14.07
CA MET A 137 0.18 -3.61 -12.75
C MET A 137 0.30 -2.12 -12.42
N GLY A 138 0.07 -1.77 -11.17
CA GLY A 138 0.37 -0.44 -10.68
C GLY A 138 1.85 -0.20 -10.42
N ALA A 139 2.19 0.97 -9.91
CA ALA A 139 3.55 1.31 -9.52
C ALA A 139 3.77 1.12 -8.02
N LEU A 140 5.02 0.84 -7.65
CA LEU A 140 5.51 1.00 -6.28
C LEU A 140 6.12 2.40 -6.14
N LEU A 141 5.68 3.13 -5.12
CA LEU A 141 6.15 4.48 -4.78
C LEU A 141 6.98 4.39 -3.50
N ALA A 142 8.27 4.56 -3.61
CA ALA A 142 9.19 4.61 -2.47
C ALA A 142 9.31 6.06 -1.99
N ASN A 143 8.70 6.36 -0.85
CA ASN A 143 8.69 7.69 -0.24
C ASN A 143 9.84 7.80 0.76
N VAL A 144 10.78 8.67 0.50
CA VAL A 144 11.93 8.88 1.39
C VAL A 144 11.54 9.71 2.59
N THR A 145 11.88 9.23 3.77
CA THR A 145 11.78 9.96 5.04
C THR A 145 13.16 10.09 5.65
N VAL A 146 13.65 11.33 5.77
CA VAL A 146 14.97 11.58 6.35
C VAL A 146 14.88 11.56 7.87
N GLN A 147 15.72 10.73 8.49
CA GLN A 147 15.81 10.56 9.94
C GLN A 147 17.04 11.34 10.48
N ILE A 148 16.81 12.13 11.50
CA ILE A 148 17.86 12.86 12.23
C ILE A 148 18.09 12.14 13.56
N PRO A 149 19.35 11.90 13.99
CA PRO A 149 19.63 11.31 15.29
C PRO A 149 19.00 12.11 16.43
N THR A 150 18.29 11.44 17.32
CA THR A 150 17.65 12.07 18.51
C THR A 150 18.63 12.28 19.67
N SER A 151 19.74 11.55 19.67
CA SER A 151 20.83 11.68 20.63
C SER A 151 22.17 11.68 19.90
N LEU A 152 23.10 12.46 20.40
CA LEU A 152 24.45 12.62 19.82
C LEU A 152 25.49 12.34 20.87
N THR A 153 26.54 11.63 20.50
CA THR A 153 27.79 11.60 21.26
C THR A 153 28.52 12.95 21.16
N ASP A 154 29.46 13.22 22.06
CA ASP A 154 30.27 14.47 22.00
C ASP A 154 31.04 14.62 20.69
N LYS A 155 31.52 13.51 20.14
CA LYS A 155 32.23 13.51 18.85
C LYS A 155 31.31 13.86 17.68
N GLU A 156 30.08 13.30 17.65
CA GLU A 156 29.09 13.60 16.63
C GLU A 156 28.63 15.06 16.71
N ARG A 157 28.37 15.55 17.94
CA ARG A 157 28.02 16.94 18.17
C ARG A 157 29.08 17.88 17.64
N THR A 158 30.36 17.65 17.99
CA THR A 158 31.47 18.46 17.52
C THR A 158 31.60 18.45 16.00
N ALA A 159 31.38 17.28 15.36
CA ALA A 159 31.45 17.18 13.91
C ALA A 159 30.30 17.96 13.23
N LEU A 160 29.09 17.86 13.76
CA LEU A 160 27.93 18.60 13.24
C LEU A 160 28.04 20.10 13.46
N GLU A 161 28.64 20.56 14.58
CA GLU A 161 28.91 21.98 14.83
C GLU A 161 29.89 22.55 13.82
N LYS A 162 30.98 21.83 13.53
CA LYS A 162 31.91 22.22 12.48
C LYS A 162 31.26 22.30 11.10
N LEU A 163 30.41 21.36 10.77
CA LEU A 163 29.68 21.35 9.51
C LEU A 163 28.70 22.52 9.43
N ARG A 164 27.95 22.78 10.51
CA ARG A 164 27.06 23.95 10.61
C ARG A 164 27.81 25.25 10.38
N ASP A 165 28.97 25.43 11.03
CA ASP A 165 29.74 26.65 10.98
C ASP A 165 30.41 26.90 9.60
N SER A 166 30.53 25.83 8.80
CA SER A 166 30.99 25.91 7.41
C SER A 166 29.87 26.11 6.38
N ASP A 167 28.61 26.06 6.82
CA ASP A 167 27.45 26.13 5.93
C ASP A 167 26.95 27.59 5.83
N GLU A 168 27.20 28.23 4.70
CA GLU A 168 26.77 29.60 4.40
C GLU A 168 25.36 29.70 3.79
N ARG A 169 24.65 28.60 3.62
CA ARG A 169 23.34 28.57 2.95
C ARG A 169 22.24 29.10 3.86
N ASP A 170 21.40 29.97 3.30
CA ASP A 170 20.15 30.38 3.95
C ASP A 170 18.99 29.43 3.58
N TYR A 171 18.55 28.68 4.56
CA TYR A 171 17.41 27.75 4.41
C TYR A 171 16.03 28.40 4.62
N ARG A 172 16.00 29.72 4.96
CA ARG A 172 14.78 30.46 5.32
C ARG A 172 14.41 31.57 4.35
N THR A 173 15.01 31.60 3.16
CA THR A 173 14.78 32.63 2.14
C THR A 173 13.31 32.81 1.73
N LYS A 174 12.42 31.88 2.07
CA LYS A 174 10.98 31.94 1.75
C LYS A 174 10.10 32.29 2.95
N LEU A 175 10.70 32.59 4.10
CA LEU A 175 9.99 33.08 5.29
C LEU A 175 10.08 34.59 5.33
#